data_028932b2082107c5f6c6567f45d7b56d
#
_entry.id   028932b2082107c5f6c6567f45d7b56d
#
_cell.length_a   1.000
_cell.length_b   1.000
_cell.length_c   1.000
_cell.angle_alpha   90.00
_cell.angle_beta   90.00
_cell.angle_gamma   90.00
#
_symmetry.space_group_name_H-M   'P 1'
#
loop_
_entity.id
_entity.type
_entity.pdbx_description
1 polymer ?
#
loop_
_entity_poly.entity_id
_entity_poly.type
_entity_poly.pdbx_seq_one_letter_code
_entity_poly.pdbx_strand_id
1 'polypeptide(L)'
;MLRKDEILERTNNGLNVFKHYISGTWRVGRNFFNPLYEDSKASCNIYFDRRSGIYKMKDFGNDSYSGDCFFFVGRLKGLDCNNSGDFIEILQIIDRDLSLGISEGNPIPVPRTFKEPDKAVSVPTERSDRPYTFKERKFTASELEYWQQYG
;
A
#
# COMPACT_ATOMS: atom_id res chain seq x y z
N MET A 1 15.28 -21.87 -9.24
CA MET A 1 15.83 -20.52 -9.08
C MET A 1 14.69 -19.55 -8.83
N LEU A 2 14.78 -18.81 -7.76
CA LEU A 2 13.75 -17.87 -7.35
C LEU A 2 13.68 -16.68 -8.32
N ARG A 3 12.48 -16.35 -8.82
CA ARG A 3 12.29 -15.30 -9.81
C ARG A 3 11.44 -14.18 -9.27
N LYS A 4 11.75 -12.96 -9.69
CA LYS A 4 10.99 -11.76 -9.39
C LYS A 4 9.49 -11.92 -9.75
N ASP A 5 9.22 -12.46 -10.93
CA ASP A 5 7.86 -12.63 -11.45
C ASP A 5 7.02 -13.56 -10.59
N GLU A 6 7.61 -14.64 -10.07
CA GLU A 6 6.93 -15.57 -9.18
C GLU A 6 6.51 -14.93 -7.87
N ILE A 7 7.36 -14.08 -7.33
CA ILE A 7 7.03 -13.30 -6.12
C ILE A 7 5.90 -12.32 -6.41
N LEU A 8 5.98 -11.59 -7.52
CA LEU A 8 4.95 -10.63 -7.90
C LEU A 8 3.59 -11.30 -8.08
N GLU A 9 3.56 -12.44 -8.76
CA GLU A 9 2.34 -13.21 -8.98
C GLU A 9 1.69 -13.64 -7.66
N ARG A 10 2.49 -14.06 -6.69
CA ARG A 10 2.00 -14.55 -5.40
C ARG A 10 1.75 -13.47 -4.35
N THR A 11 2.13 -12.25 -4.63
CA THR A 11 2.01 -11.11 -3.69
C THR A 11 1.09 -10.00 -4.20
N ASN A 12 0.18 -10.32 -5.09
CA ASN A 12 -0.70 -9.33 -5.71
C ASN A 12 0.10 -8.18 -6.32
N ASN A 13 1.02 -8.51 -7.22
CA ASN A 13 1.89 -7.55 -7.91
C ASN A 13 2.72 -6.69 -6.95
N GLY A 14 3.13 -7.25 -5.83
CA GLY A 14 3.97 -6.61 -4.82
C GLY A 14 3.22 -5.92 -3.69
N LEU A 15 1.91 -5.76 -3.78
CA LEU A 15 1.13 -5.09 -2.74
C LEU A 15 1.24 -5.79 -1.38
N ASN A 16 1.19 -7.12 -1.36
CA ASN A 16 1.27 -7.89 -0.12
C ASN A 16 2.63 -7.77 0.55
N VAL A 17 3.69 -7.52 -0.21
CA VAL A 17 5.02 -7.22 0.34
C VAL A 17 4.97 -5.93 1.14
N PHE A 18 4.43 -4.87 0.57
CA PHE A 18 4.26 -3.60 1.30
C PHE A 18 3.39 -3.78 2.54
N LYS A 19 2.29 -4.52 2.43
CA LYS A 19 1.40 -4.78 3.57
C LYS A 19 2.08 -5.56 4.70
N HIS A 20 3.01 -6.43 4.37
CA HIS A 20 3.74 -7.20 5.36
C HIS A 20 4.73 -6.35 6.17
N TYR A 21 5.47 -5.48 5.48
CA TYR A 21 6.55 -4.72 6.10
C TYR A 21 6.14 -3.35 6.63
N ILE A 22 5.10 -2.75 6.10
CA ILE A 22 4.61 -1.46 6.55
C ILE A 22 3.53 -1.67 7.59
N SER A 23 3.83 -1.32 8.83
CA SER A 23 2.89 -1.42 9.94
C SER A 23 1.90 -0.25 9.96
N GLY A 24 0.81 -0.41 10.70
CA GLY A 24 -0.20 0.63 10.87
C GLY A 24 -1.30 0.60 9.82
N THR A 25 -2.16 1.59 9.87
CA THR A 25 -3.29 1.74 8.95
C THR A 25 -2.90 2.66 7.80
N TRP A 26 -2.64 2.09 6.65
CA TRP A 26 -2.40 2.83 5.43
C TRP A 26 -3.23 2.24 4.28
N ARG A 27 -3.40 2.98 3.21
CA ARG A 27 -4.17 2.56 2.05
C ARG A 27 -3.48 2.97 0.76
N VAL A 28 -3.67 2.16 -0.27
CA VAL A 28 -3.26 2.51 -1.63
C VAL A 28 -3.91 3.84 -2.03
N GLY A 29 -3.12 4.73 -2.60
CA GLY A 29 -3.57 6.05 -3.03
C GLY A 29 -3.70 7.09 -1.90
N ARG A 30 -3.34 6.75 -0.68
CA ARG A 30 -3.32 7.66 0.47
C ARG A 30 -1.91 7.84 1.00
N ASN A 31 -1.58 9.06 1.36
CA ASN A 31 -0.27 9.34 1.92
C ASN A 31 -0.13 8.78 3.34
N PHE A 32 1.05 8.29 3.64
CA PHE A 32 1.44 7.79 4.96
C PHE A 32 2.90 8.18 5.26
N PHE A 33 3.31 8.00 6.50
CA PHE A 33 4.69 8.28 6.91
C PHE A 33 5.63 7.19 6.39
N ASN A 34 6.81 7.62 5.88
CA ASN A 34 7.81 6.68 5.38
C ASN A 34 8.37 5.83 6.53
N PRO A 35 8.26 4.50 6.46
CA PRO A 35 8.78 3.62 7.52
C PRO A 35 10.31 3.48 7.49
N LEU A 36 10.98 3.96 6.46
CA LEU A 36 12.44 3.81 6.29
C LEU A 36 13.25 4.91 6.97
N TYR A 37 12.63 6.02 7.30
CA TYR A 37 13.25 7.12 8.03
C TYR A 37 12.22 7.88 8.88
N GLU A 38 12.69 8.71 9.77
CA GLU A 38 11.84 9.56 10.58
C GLU A 38 11.26 10.69 9.72
N ASP A 39 9.99 10.56 9.41
CA ASP A 39 9.27 11.45 8.52
C ASP A 39 8.37 12.41 9.32
N SER A 40 8.48 13.69 9.05
CA SER A 40 7.67 14.72 9.70
C SER A 40 6.33 14.94 9.05
N LYS A 41 6.16 14.47 7.83
CA LYS A 41 4.93 14.58 7.05
C LYS A 41 4.62 13.28 6.33
N ALA A 42 3.35 12.95 6.23
CA ALA A 42 2.89 11.81 5.44
C ALA A 42 3.11 12.10 3.95
N SER A 43 4.28 11.71 3.43
CA SER A 43 4.72 11.98 2.07
C SER A 43 4.83 10.75 1.18
N CYS A 44 4.65 9.55 1.73
CA CYS A 44 4.68 8.31 0.97
C CYS A 44 3.32 7.89 0.48
N ASN A 45 3.28 7.29 -0.70
CA ASN A 45 2.07 6.76 -1.32
C ASN A 45 2.38 5.44 -2.02
N ILE A 46 1.52 4.45 -1.85
CA ILE A 46 1.55 3.21 -2.63
C ILE A 46 0.53 3.35 -3.75
N TYR A 47 0.95 3.12 -4.97
CA TYR A 47 0.12 3.21 -6.16
C TYR A 47 0.38 2.05 -7.12
N PHE A 48 -0.60 1.76 -7.96
CA PHE A 48 -0.45 0.77 -9.03
C PHE A 48 0.10 1.45 -10.28
N ASP A 49 1.29 1.03 -10.70
CA ASP A 49 1.89 1.52 -11.94
C ASP A 49 1.40 0.69 -13.12
N ARG A 50 0.50 1.26 -13.91
CA ARG A 50 -0.08 0.59 -15.09
C ARG A 50 0.94 0.23 -16.15
N ARG A 51 2.04 0.95 -16.20
CA ARG A 51 3.09 0.71 -17.19
C ARG A 51 3.88 -0.56 -16.90
N SER A 52 4.21 -0.79 -15.65
CA SER A 52 4.94 -2.00 -15.22
C SER A 52 4.01 -3.11 -14.71
N GLY A 53 2.76 -2.81 -14.42
CA GLY A 53 1.79 -3.77 -13.89
C GLY A 53 2.02 -4.16 -12.43
N ILE A 54 2.76 -3.37 -11.68
CA ILE A 54 3.09 -3.65 -10.28
C ILE A 54 2.80 -2.46 -9.37
N TYR A 55 2.68 -2.73 -8.08
CA TYR A 55 2.59 -1.68 -7.07
C TYR A 55 3.97 -1.10 -6.78
N LYS A 56 4.02 0.20 -6.64
CA LYS A 56 5.21 0.97 -6.31
C LYS A 56 4.94 1.94 -5.17
N MET A 57 6.00 2.30 -4.47
CA MET A 57 6.00 3.36 -3.48
C MET A 57 6.61 4.63 -4.06
N LYS A 58 5.95 5.75 -3.87
CA LYS A 58 6.46 7.08 -4.18
C LYS A 58 6.59 7.85 -2.88
N ASP A 59 7.77 8.41 -2.65
CA ASP A 59 8.00 9.37 -1.59
C ASP A 59 8.15 10.77 -2.17
N PHE A 60 7.15 11.60 -1.94
CA PHE A 60 7.16 12.99 -2.43
C PHE A 60 8.11 13.90 -1.63
N GLY A 61 8.48 13.49 -0.43
CA GLY A 61 9.44 14.22 0.39
C GLY A 61 10.89 13.91 0.01
N ASN A 62 11.16 12.67 -0.39
CA ASN A 62 12.49 12.21 -0.78
C ASN A 62 12.40 11.10 -1.83
N ASP A 63 12.59 11.46 -3.09
CA ASP A 63 12.47 10.55 -4.22
C ASP A 63 13.48 9.39 -4.21
N SER A 64 14.55 9.49 -3.45
CA SER A 64 15.53 8.41 -3.28
C SER A 64 14.96 7.16 -2.59
N TYR A 65 13.80 7.29 -1.94
CA TYR A 65 13.06 6.19 -1.33
C TYR A 65 11.91 5.66 -2.19
N SER A 66 11.75 6.17 -3.40
CA SER A 66 10.73 5.71 -4.34
C SER A 66 11.19 4.48 -5.11
N GLY A 67 10.33 3.48 -5.27
CA GLY A 67 10.64 2.28 -6.01
C GLY A 67 9.60 1.17 -5.84
N ASP A 68 9.91 -0.01 -6.35
CA ASP A 68 9.07 -1.19 -6.19
C ASP A 68 9.23 -1.87 -4.82
N CYS A 69 8.50 -2.96 -4.60
CA CYS A 69 8.58 -3.68 -3.33
C CYS A 69 9.97 -4.28 -3.05
N PHE A 70 10.70 -4.66 -4.08
CA PHE A 70 12.05 -5.20 -3.92
C PHE A 70 13.04 -4.13 -3.49
N PHE A 71 12.93 -2.95 -4.08
CA PHE A 71 13.70 -1.78 -3.66
C PHE A 71 13.38 -1.41 -2.20
N PHE A 72 12.12 -1.41 -1.83
CA PHE A 72 11.69 -1.13 -0.47
C PHE A 72 12.30 -2.12 0.54
N VAL A 73 12.20 -3.42 0.27
CA VAL A 73 12.78 -4.45 1.14
C VAL A 73 14.31 -4.35 1.18
N GLY A 74 14.93 -4.07 0.06
CA GLY A 74 16.37 -3.83 0.01
C GLY A 74 16.79 -2.68 0.91
N ARG A 75 16.11 -1.55 0.84
CA ARG A 75 16.36 -0.41 1.74
C ARG A 75 16.13 -0.76 3.21
N LEU A 76 15.06 -1.49 3.50
CA LEU A 76 14.73 -1.91 4.86
C LEU A 76 15.78 -2.84 5.47
N LYS A 77 16.38 -3.71 4.65
CA LYS A 77 17.37 -4.71 5.07
C LYS A 77 18.82 -4.28 4.85
N GLY A 78 19.05 -3.11 4.30
CA GLY A 78 20.39 -2.62 3.99
C GLY A 78 21.05 -3.32 2.80
N LEU A 79 20.26 -3.80 1.85
CA LEU A 79 20.70 -4.49 0.64
C LEU A 79 20.49 -3.60 -0.60
N ASP A 80 21.37 -3.77 -1.60
CA ASP A 80 21.27 -3.03 -2.85
C ASP A 80 20.58 -3.87 -3.93
N CYS A 81 19.39 -3.46 -4.34
CA CYS A 81 18.62 -4.17 -5.37
C CYS A 81 19.29 -4.13 -6.77
N ASN A 82 20.31 -3.30 -6.99
CA ASN A 82 21.09 -3.28 -8.21
C ASN A 82 22.26 -4.26 -8.19
N ASN A 83 22.62 -4.76 -7.02
CA ASN A 83 23.59 -5.83 -6.86
C ASN A 83 22.92 -7.18 -7.05
N SER A 84 23.42 -8.03 -7.92
CA SER A 84 22.81 -9.32 -8.24
C SER A 84 22.76 -10.28 -7.04
N GLY A 85 23.79 -10.28 -6.20
CA GLY A 85 23.84 -11.10 -4.98
C GLY A 85 22.81 -10.62 -3.95
N ASP A 86 22.80 -9.33 -3.69
CA ASP A 86 21.85 -8.71 -2.77
C ASP A 86 20.41 -8.87 -3.26
N PHE A 87 20.20 -8.77 -4.57
CA PHE A 87 18.86 -8.96 -5.13
C PHE A 87 18.33 -10.38 -4.92
N ILE A 88 19.17 -11.39 -5.09
CA ILE A 88 18.81 -12.79 -4.78
C ILE A 88 18.45 -12.93 -3.29
N GLU A 89 19.23 -12.31 -2.44
CA GLU A 89 18.95 -12.31 -1.00
C GLU A 89 17.61 -11.63 -0.67
N ILE A 90 17.30 -10.50 -1.31
CA ILE A 90 16.00 -9.82 -1.19
C ILE A 90 14.86 -10.76 -1.57
N LEU A 91 14.99 -11.48 -2.68
CA LEU A 91 13.98 -12.44 -3.10
C LEU A 91 13.79 -13.56 -2.08
N GLN A 92 14.87 -14.08 -1.53
CA GLN A 92 14.83 -15.13 -0.49
C GLN A 92 14.20 -14.63 0.80
N ILE A 93 14.50 -13.41 1.20
CA ILE A 93 13.91 -12.79 2.39
C ILE A 93 12.39 -12.66 2.22
N ILE A 94 11.93 -12.17 1.08
CA ILE A 94 10.51 -12.01 0.81
C ILE A 94 9.80 -13.37 0.77
N ASP A 95 10.39 -14.35 0.10
CA ASP A 95 9.85 -15.71 0.04
C ASP A 95 9.68 -16.33 1.43
N ARG A 96 10.70 -16.18 2.27
CA ARG A 96 10.69 -16.68 3.65
C ARG A 96 9.71 -15.92 4.53
N ASP A 97 9.78 -14.59 4.54
CA ASP A 97 9.01 -13.76 5.46
C ASP A 97 7.50 -13.81 5.17
N LEU A 98 7.13 -13.90 3.91
CA LEU A 98 5.74 -14.07 3.48
C LEU A 98 5.31 -15.55 3.35
N SER A 99 6.22 -16.47 3.64
CA SER A 99 5.97 -17.92 3.52
C SER A 99 5.42 -18.32 2.14
N LEU A 100 6.03 -17.79 1.09
CA LEU A 100 5.57 -18.06 -0.28
C LEU A 100 5.90 -19.48 -0.75
N GLY A 101 6.94 -20.11 -0.17
CA GLY A 101 7.32 -21.49 -0.45
C GLY A 101 7.87 -21.73 -1.87
N ILE A 102 8.30 -20.67 -2.53
CA ILE A 102 8.82 -20.78 -3.92
C ILE A 102 10.14 -21.52 -3.93
N SER A 103 11.01 -21.22 -2.96
CA SER A 103 12.33 -21.85 -2.83
C SER A 103 12.25 -23.35 -2.53
N GLU A 104 11.21 -23.77 -1.88
CA GLU A 104 11.02 -25.17 -1.44
C GLU A 104 10.29 -26.02 -2.48
N GLY A 105 9.87 -25.44 -3.59
CA GLY A 105 9.12 -26.14 -4.64
C GLY A 105 7.74 -26.62 -4.22
N ASN A 106 7.26 -26.19 -3.06
CA ASN A 106 5.91 -26.51 -2.60
C ASN A 106 4.89 -25.67 -3.37
N PRO A 107 3.87 -26.28 -3.95
CA PRO A 107 2.74 -25.53 -4.42
C PRO A 107 2.07 -24.90 -3.21
N ILE A 108 2.19 -23.60 -3.10
CA ILE A 108 1.46 -22.89 -2.07
C ILE A 108 -0.01 -23.14 -2.27
N PRO A 109 -0.73 -23.43 -1.20
CA PRO A 109 -2.14 -23.15 -1.23
C PRO A 109 -2.27 -21.67 -1.62
N VAL A 110 -2.86 -21.45 -2.77
CA VAL A 110 -3.31 -20.12 -3.19
C VAL A 110 -3.79 -19.43 -1.93
N PRO A 111 -3.22 -18.29 -1.54
CA PRO A 111 -3.75 -17.57 -0.39
C PRO A 111 -5.23 -17.56 -0.65
N ARG A 112 -5.97 -18.22 0.22
CA ARG A 112 -7.41 -18.18 0.14
C ARG A 112 -7.68 -16.73 -0.01
N THR A 113 -8.10 -16.36 -1.19
CA THR A 113 -8.61 -15.03 -1.41
C THR A 113 -9.32 -14.76 -0.13
N PHE A 114 -8.83 -13.82 0.64
CA PHE A 114 -9.65 -13.29 1.68
C PHE A 114 -10.91 -12.95 0.93
N LYS A 115 -11.87 -13.82 1.03
CA LYS A 115 -13.21 -13.42 0.72
C LYS A 115 -13.34 -12.21 1.58
N GLU A 116 -13.23 -11.06 0.97
CA GLU A 116 -13.73 -9.87 1.63
C GLU A 116 -15.03 -10.36 2.23
N PRO A 117 -15.13 -10.39 3.51
CA PRO A 117 -16.33 -10.95 4.09
C PRO A 117 -17.47 -10.17 3.45
N ASP A 118 -18.31 -10.88 2.73
CA ASP A 118 -19.48 -10.31 2.03
C ASP A 118 -20.28 -9.32 2.88
N LYS A 119 -19.99 -9.34 4.09
CA LYS A 119 -20.40 -8.45 5.15
C LYS A 119 -19.99 -7.02 5.01
N ALA A 120 -18.93 -6.74 4.30
CA ALA A 120 -18.57 -5.37 4.03
C ALA A 120 -19.67 -4.67 3.26
N VAL A 121 -20.51 -5.43 2.64
CA VAL A 121 -21.56 -4.91 1.79
C VAL A 121 -22.79 -4.51 2.58
N SER A 122 -23.15 -5.28 3.58
CA SER A 122 -24.36 -4.98 4.35
C SER A 122 -24.18 -3.86 5.33
N VAL A 123 -23.02 -3.69 5.83
CA VAL A 123 -22.75 -2.70 6.85
C VAL A 123 -22.73 -1.27 6.32
N PRO A 124 -22.24 -0.99 5.14
CA PRO A 124 -22.30 0.35 4.58
C PRO A 124 -23.70 0.84 4.31
N THR A 125 -24.60 -0.06 3.99
CA THR A 125 -25.96 0.34 3.63
C THR A 125 -26.70 0.93 4.83
N GLU A 126 -26.54 0.35 5.97
CA GLU A 126 -27.12 0.89 7.19
C GLU A 126 -26.46 2.19 7.63
N ARG A 127 -25.23 2.38 7.27
CA ARG A 127 -24.50 3.59 7.62
C ARG A 127 -24.76 4.74 6.69
N SER A 128 -25.17 4.47 5.47
CA SER A 128 -25.56 5.52 4.56
C SER A 128 -26.88 6.17 4.99
N ASP A 129 -27.71 5.41 5.67
CA ASP A 129 -28.92 5.94 6.26
C ASP A 129 -28.67 6.71 7.56
N ARG A 130 -27.51 6.52 8.12
CA ARG A 130 -27.08 7.47 9.11
C ARG A 130 -26.78 8.75 8.40
N PRO A 131 -27.17 9.72 9.02
CA PRO A 131 -27.34 11.07 8.58
C PRO A 131 -26.07 11.76 8.20
N TYR A 132 -25.32 11.12 7.39
CA TYR A 132 -24.87 11.85 6.27
C TYR A 132 -26.07 12.39 5.48
N THR A 133 -27.25 12.24 6.04
CA THR A 133 -28.19 13.28 5.90
C THR A 133 -27.39 14.50 6.26
N PHE A 134 -26.78 15.03 5.26
CA PHE A 134 -26.41 16.41 5.28
C PHE A 134 -27.69 17.09 5.70
N LYS A 135 -27.89 17.11 6.98
CA LYS A 135 -28.97 17.88 7.53
C LYS A 135 -28.66 19.23 6.97
N GLU A 136 -29.50 19.65 6.10
CA GLU A 136 -29.49 20.99 5.61
C GLU A 136 -29.25 21.87 6.80
N ARG A 137 -27.97 22.05 7.07
CA ARG A 137 -27.54 22.97 8.07
C ARG A 137 -27.83 24.31 7.44
N LYS A 138 -28.89 24.93 7.91
CA LYS A 138 -29.13 26.31 7.52
C LYS A 138 -27.91 27.10 7.91
N PHE A 139 -27.25 27.64 6.96
CA PHE A 139 -26.14 28.54 7.19
C PHE A 139 -26.62 29.67 8.10
N THR A 140 -25.83 29.98 9.09
CA THR A 140 -26.09 31.15 9.92
C THR A 140 -25.94 32.40 9.07
N ALA A 141 -26.57 33.48 9.46
CA ALA A 141 -26.48 34.74 8.73
C ALA A 141 -25.05 35.22 8.51
N SER A 142 -24.18 34.98 9.46
CA SER A 142 -22.74 35.29 9.35
C SER A 142 -22.01 34.43 8.32
N GLU A 143 -22.39 33.18 8.16
CA GLU A 143 -21.82 32.30 7.13
C GLU A 143 -22.29 32.70 5.73
N LEU A 144 -23.52 33.13 5.59
CA LEU A 144 -24.04 33.66 4.33
C LEU A 144 -23.37 34.96 3.92
N GLU A 145 -23.10 35.87 4.87
CA GLU A 145 -22.34 37.08 4.59
C GLU A 145 -20.93 36.79 4.15
N TYR A 146 -20.27 35.82 4.76
CA TYR A 146 -18.94 35.39 4.38
C TYR A 146 -18.88 34.92 2.92
N TRP A 147 -19.83 34.10 2.52
CA TRP A 147 -19.89 33.59 1.13
C TRP A 147 -20.26 34.69 0.11
N GLN A 148 -21.05 35.67 0.50
CA GLN A 148 -21.41 36.79 -0.36
C GLN A 148 -20.24 37.72 -0.64
N GLN A 149 -19.29 37.82 0.27
CA GLN A 149 -18.08 38.61 0.07
C GLN A 149 -17.10 38.00 -0.93
N TYR A 150 -17.18 36.72 -1.15
CA TYR A 150 -16.29 35.96 -2.04
C TYR A 150 -17.00 35.39 -3.28
N GLY A 151 -18.24 35.65 -3.40
CA GLY A 151 -19.06 35.23 -4.54
C GLY A 151 -18.94 36.08 -5.79
#